data_48785656cc5c51ea57195e14a13f3c6c
#
_entry.id   48785656cc5c51ea57195e14a13f3c6c
#
_cell.length_a   1.000
_cell.length_b   1.000
_cell.length_c   1.000
_cell.angle_alpha   90.00
_cell.angle_beta   90.00
_cell.angle_gamma   90.00
#
_symmetry.space_group_name_H-M   'P 1'
#
loop_
_entity.id
_entity.type
_entity.pdbx_description
1 polymer ?
#
loop_
_entity_poly.entity_id
_entity_poly.type
_entity_poly.pdbx_seq_one_letter_code
_entity_poly.pdbx_strand_id
1 'polypeptide(L)'
;MKNAVLTLLFLLITLSFSAANPNLTKIDVTNLNVNSGLASNEVTCVLQDNMGFMWFGTTNGLCRYDGYQFKTYRSDYLSPSLFISNHILLIEKDHDGKMWVVTAKEVVIFNPVTGQTVSVNTDPQILNKIKSILITQKGDV
;
A
#
# COMPACT_ATOMS: atom_id res chain seq x y z
N MET A 1 -6.26 -50.88 43.75
CA MET A 1 -5.43 -50.71 42.56
C MET A 1 -6.13 -49.94 41.42
N LYS A 2 -7.39 -50.22 41.10
CA LYS A 2 -8.15 -49.53 40.04
C LYS A 2 -8.32 -48.00 40.28
N ASN A 3 -8.51 -47.57 41.53
CA ASN A 3 -8.70 -46.13 41.83
C ASN A 3 -7.40 -45.30 41.76
N ALA A 4 -6.23 -45.93 42.04
CA ALA A 4 -4.93 -45.28 41.95
C ALA A 4 -4.54 -45.01 40.47
N VAL A 5 -4.91 -45.92 39.56
CA VAL A 5 -4.67 -45.77 38.12
C VAL A 5 -5.55 -44.66 37.56
N LEU A 6 -6.81 -44.55 37.98
CA LEU A 6 -7.73 -43.54 37.53
C LEU A 6 -7.34 -42.13 37.98
N THR A 7 -6.82 -41.98 39.23
CA THR A 7 -6.30 -40.70 39.76
C THR A 7 -5.02 -40.31 39.07
N LEU A 8 -4.15 -41.25 38.73
CA LEU A 8 -2.91 -40.95 37.99
C LEU A 8 -3.21 -40.53 36.56
N LEU A 9 -4.23 -41.15 35.91
CA LEU A 9 -4.65 -40.76 34.56
C LEU A 9 -5.25 -39.34 34.54
N PHE A 10 -6.03 -38.99 35.58
CA PHE A 10 -6.63 -37.67 35.71
C PHE A 10 -5.54 -36.59 35.96
N LEU A 11 -4.51 -36.91 36.73
CA LEU A 11 -3.38 -36.04 36.98
C LEU A 11 -2.53 -35.78 35.71
N LEU A 12 -2.37 -36.80 34.86
CA LEU A 12 -1.66 -36.69 33.58
C LEU A 12 -2.43 -35.83 32.56
N ILE A 13 -3.77 -35.87 32.54
CA ILE A 13 -4.60 -35.06 31.68
C ILE A 13 -4.54 -33.56 32.09
N THR A 14 -4.50 -33.29 33.39
CA THR A 14 -4.40 -31.90 33.89
C THR A 14 -3.02 -31.25 33.63
N LEU A 15 -1.95 -32.06 33.54
CA LEU A 15 -0.61 -31.56 33.19
C LEU A 15 -0.49 -31.20 31.70
N SER A 16 -1.35 -31.72 30.82
CA SER A 16 -1.32 -31.42 29.39
C SER A 16 -1.97 -30.08 29.05
N PHE A 17 -2.63 -29.42 30.01
CA PHE A 17 -3.28 -28.10 29.82
C PHE A 17 -2.35 -26.93 30.16
N SER A 18 -1.01 -27.17 30.10
CA SER A 18 -0.03 -26.12 30.38
C SER A 18 0.27 -25.30 29.16
N ALA A 19 -0.22 -24.06 29.20
CA ALA A 19 0.32 -22.89 28.52
C ALA A 19 0.35 -22.92 26.98
N ALA A 20 -0.80 -22.76 26.36
CA ALA A 20 -0.83 -21.90 25.19
C ALA A 20 -0.48 -20.47 25.68
N ASN A 21 0.80 -20.13 25.73
CA ASN A 21 1.20 -18.73 25.79
C ASN A 21 0.70 -18.10 24.49
N PRO A 22 -0.28 -17.16 24.51
CA PRO A 22 -0.48 -16.31 23.37
C PRO A 22 0.83 -15.53 23.26
N ASN A 23 1.66 -15.88 22.26
CA ASN A 23 2.72 -15.00 21.83
C ASN A 23 1.99 -13.72 21.39
N LEU A 24 1.87 -12.77 22.32
CA LEU A 24 1.51 -11.40 22.00
C LEU A 24 2.59 -10.93 21.04
N THR A 25 2.31 -11.03 19.75
CA THR A 25 3.16 -10.46 18.72
C THR A 25 3.23 -8.98 19.04
N LYS A 26 4.41 -8.54 19.48
CA LYS A 26 4.67 -7.12 19.71
C LYS A 26 4.38 -6.41 18.39
N ILE A 27 3.36 -5.60 18.36
CA ILE A 27 3.06 -4.76 17.19
C ILE A 27 4.01 -3.58 17.27
N ASP A 28 5.00 -3.55 16.40
CA ASP A 28 5.85 -2.39 16.23
C ASP A 28 5.13 -1.38 15.33
N VAL A 29 4.86 -0.20 15.88
CA VAL A 29 4.21 0.90 15.16
C VAL A 29 5.27 1.90 14.75
N THR A 30 5.40 2.13 13.43
CA THR A 30 6.29 3.15 12.88
C THR A 30 5.47 4.31 12.33
N ASN A 31 5.80 5.53 12.74
CA ASN A 31 5.18 6.74 12.22
C ASN A 31 5.97 7.24 11.01
N LEU A 32 5.35 7.18 9.82
CA LEU A 32 5.91 7.70 8.59
C LEU A 32 5.34 9.10 8.32
N ASN A 33 6.22 10.09 8.16
CA ASN A 33 5.85 11.48 7.95
C ASN A 33 6.90 12.21 7.08
N VAL A 34 6.76 13.52 6.89
CA VAL A 34 7.69 14.31 6.06
C VAL A 34 9.13 14.27 6.60
N ASN A 35 9.35 14.12 7.91
CA ASN A 35 10.68 14.00 8.48
C ASN A 35 11.34 12.65 8.15
N SER A 36 10.55 11.63 7.84
CA SER A 36 11.02 10.33 7.35
C SER A 36 11.13 10.26 5.83
N GLY A 37 10.82 11.35 5.11
CA GLY A 37 10.98 11.49 3.67
C GLY A 37 9.69 11.38 2.85
N LEU A 38 8.51 11.30 3.51
CA LEU A 38 7.22 11.36 2.82
C LEU A 38 7.03 12.76 2.20
N ALA A 39 6.48 12.85 0.99
CA ALA A 39 6.34 14.13 0.27
C ALA A 39 5.33 15.09 0.91
N SER A 40 4.32 14.55 1.60
CA SER A 40 3.33 15.30 2.39
C SER A 40 2.78 14.42 3.49
N ASN A 41 2.42 15.00 4.64
CA ASN A 41 1.69 14.29 5.70
C ASN A 41 0.23 13.99 5.31
N GLU A 42 -0.27 14.62 4.27
CA GLU A 42 -1.61 14.36 3.74
C GLU A 42 -1.54 13.23 2.71
N VAL A 43 -1.80 12.02 3.17
CA VAL A 43 -1.85 10.80 2.37
C VAL A 43 -3.29 10.58 1.91
N THR A 44 -3.49 10.43 0.62
CA THR A 44 -4.81 10.25 -0.01
C THR A 44 -5.12 8.78 -0.28
N CYS A 45 -4.10 7.99 -0.60
CA CYS A 45 -4.24 6.57 -0.90
C CYS A 45 -2.94 5.81 -0.62
N VAL A 46 -3.08 4.50 -0.41
CA VAL A 46 -1.95 3.58 -0.15
C VAL A 46 -2.15 2.30 -0.94
N LEU A 47 -1.08 1.77 -1.52
CA LEU A 47 -1.07 0.54 -2.30
C LEU A 47 0.22 -0.25 -2.03
N GLN A 48 0.14 -1.57 -1.96
CA GLN A 48 1.33 -2.44 -2.00
C GLN A 48 1.48 -3.05 -3.39
N ASP A 49 2.67 -2.92 -3.99
CA ASP A 49 2.96 -3.52 -5.28
C ASP A 49 3.34 -5.02 -5.17
N ASN A 50 3.56 -5.65 -6.32
CA ASN A 50 3.88 -7.08 -6.38
C ASN A 50 5.30 -7.40 -5.87
N MET A 51 6.16 -6.39 -5.73
CA MET A 51 7.52 -6.50 -5.18
C MET A 51 7.57 -6.24 -3.67
N GLY A 52 6.43 -5.90 -3.06
CA GLY A 52 6.30 -5.62 -1.64
C GLY A 52 6.55 -4.16 -1.25
N PHE A 53 6.87 -3.26 -2.19
CA PHE A 53 6.99 -1.84 -1.91
C PHE A 53 5.64 -1.22 -1.56
N MET A 54 5.65 -0.32 -0.59
CA MET A 54 4.47 0.47 -0.24
C MET A 54 4.47 1.79 -1.04
N TRP A 55 3.35 2.09 -1.65
CA TRP A 55 3.14 3.31 -2.41
C TRP A 55 2.11 4.19 -1.71
N PHE A 56 2.44 5.48 -1.61
CA PHE A 56 1.63 6.48 -0.94
C PHE A 56 1.33 7.60 -1.94
N GLY A 57 0.06 7.75 -2.29
CA GLY A 57 -0.42 8.95 -2.96
C GLY A 57 -0.54 10.07 -1.95
N THR A 58 -0.01 11.24 -2.26
CA THR A 58 -0.06 12.41 -1.38
C THR A 58 -0.52 13.65 -2.15
N THR A 59 -0.79 14.73 -1.45
CA THR A 59 -1.07 16.03 -2.06
C THR A 59 0.14 16.67 -2.74
N ASN A 60 1.35 16.10 -2.57
CA ASN A 60 2.61 16.63 -3.12
C ASN A 60 3.47 15.57 -3.82
N GLY A 61 2.86 14.58 -4.44
CA GLY A 61 3.52 13.56 -5.23
C GLY A 61 3.19 12.13 -4.82
N LEU A 62 3.69 11.20 -5.61
CA LEU A 62 3.63 9.76 -5.39
C LEU A 62 4.92 9.31 -4.72
N CYS A 63 4.83 8.64 -3.56
CA CYS A 63 5.98 8.16 -2.81
C CYS A 63 6.02 6.64 -2.81
N ARG A 64 7.20 6.06 -3.06
CA ARG A 64 7.49 4.64 -2.85
C ARG A 64 8.35 4.46 -1.61
N TYR A 65 7.96 3.55 -0.74
CA TYR A 65 8.69 3.17 0.47
C TYR A 65 9.19 1.73 0.37
N ASP A 66 10.46 1.51 0.61
CA ASP A 66 11.12 0.19 0.53
C ASP A 66 11.32 -0.49 1.91
N GLY A 67 10.76 0.11 2.97
CA GLY A 67 10.95 -0.32 4.35
C GLY A 67 12.00 0.51 5.10
N TYR A 68 12.81 1.31 4.39
CA TYR A 68 13.89 2.12 4.96
C TYR A 68 13.81 3.59 4.54
N GLN A 69 13.54 3.85 3.26
CA GLN A 69 13.57 5.19 2.69
C GLN A 69 12.45 5.41 1.70
N PHE A 70 12.13 6.69 1.48
CA PHE A 70 11.17 7.11 0.47
C PHE A 70 11.88 7.52 -0.81
N LYS A 71 11.31 7.12 -1.96
CA LYS A 71 11.57 7.69 -3.26
C LYS A 71 10.33 8.42 -3.72
N THR A 72 10.46 9.73 -3.97
CA THR A 72 9.35 10.57 -4.41
C THR A 72 9.37 10.75 -5.93
N TYR A 73 8.19 10.61 -6.52
CA TYR A 73 7.90 10.89 -7.92
C TYR A 73 6.95 12.07 -7.96
N ARG A 74 7.41 13.17 -8.52
CA ARG A 74 6.65 14.41 -8.68
C ARG A 74 7.20 15.22 -9.84
N SER A 75 6.35 16.08 -10.39
CA SER A 75 6.79 17.11 -11.32
C SER A 75 7.43 18.25 -10.56
N ASP A 76 8.55 18.73 -11.03
CA ASP A 76 9.16 19.98 -10.59
C ASP A 76 9.31 20.92 -11.79
N TYR A 77 9.72 22.17 -11.49
CA TYR A 77 9.82 23.23 -12.50
C TYR A 77 10.93 22.99 -13.53
N LEU A 78 11.90 22.11 -13.22
CA LEU A 78 13.09 21.85 -14.03
C LEU A 78 13.02 20.52 -14.79
N SER A 79 12.14 19.63 -14.37
CA SER A 79 11.96 18.30 -14.95
C SER A 79 10.58 18.17 -15.55
N PRO A 80 10.45 18.02 -16.88
CA PRO A 80 9.14 17.85 -17.48
C PRO A 80 8.52 16.57 -16.99
N SER A 81 7.64 16.78 -16.18
CA SER A 81 6.44 16.19 -15.61
C SER A 81 6.22 14.71 -15.83
N LEU A 82 6.41 14.00 -14.75
CA LEU A 82 5.74 12.70 -14.57
C LEU A 82 4.22 12.87 -14.51
N PHE A 83 3.77 13.99 -13.92
CA PHE A 83 2.35 14.32 -13.71
C PHE A 83 2.09 15.79 -14.02
N ILE A 84 0.91 16.10 -14.57
CA ILE A 84 0.43 17.49 -14.70
C ILE A 84 0.09 18.09 -13.33
N SER A 85 -0.27 17.24 -12.37
CA SER A 85 -0.55 17.62 -10.99
C SER A 85 0.11 16.67 -10.01
N ASN A 86 0.80 17.21 -9.02
CA ASN A 86 1.38 16.42 -7.92
C ASN A 86 0.33 15.97 -6.88
N HIS A 87 -0.89 16.49 -6.95
CA HIS A 87 -1.95 16.05 -6.07
C HIS A 87 -2.51 14.71 -6.56
N ILE A 88 -2.04 13.63 -5.96
CA ILE A 88 -2.50 12.27 -6.24
C ILE A 88 -3.81 12.05 -5.49
N LEU A 89 -4.81 11.51 -6.16
CA LEU A 89 -6.14 11.22 -5.59
C LEU A 89 -6.33 9.73 -5.34
N LEU A 90 -5.86 8.89 -6.28
CA LEU A 90 -6.04 7.46 -6.24
C LEU A 90 -4.88 6.76 -6.96
N ILE A 91 -4.52 5.59 -6.48
CA ILE A 91 -3.62 4.66 -7.17
C ILE A 91 -4.23 3.26 -7.18
N GLU A 92 -4.12 2.58 -8.31
CA GLU A 92 -4.52 1.18 -8.46
C GLU A 92 -3.49 0.46 -9.32
N LYS A 93 -3.26 -0.83 -9.12
CA LYS A 93 -2.31 -1.61 -9.92
C LYS A 93 -3.04 -2.51 -10.90
N ASP A 94 -2.50 -2.66 -12.10
CA ASP A 94 -2.97 -3.63 -13.07
C ASP A 94 -2.25 -4.99 -12.92
N HIS A 95 -2.67 -5.94 -13.74
CA HIS A 95 -2.12 -7.30 -13.75
C HIS A 95 -0.66 -7.35 -14.20
N ASP A 96 -0.22 -6.37 -15.01
CA ASP A 96 1.15 -6.25 -15.50
C ASP A 96 2.07 -5.54 -14.50
N GLY A 97 1.56 -5.11 -13.35
CA GLY A 97 2.29 -4.38 -12.33
C GLY A 97 2.51 -2.90 -12.63
N LYS A 98 1.86 -2.36 -13.67
CA LYS A 98 1.77 -0.91 -13.86
C LYS A 98 0.74 -0.32 -12.90
N MET A 99 0.83 0.97 -12.67
CA MET A 99 -0.06 1.68 -11.75
C MET A 99 -0.90 2.71 -12.50
N TRP A 100 -2.19 2.64 -12.30
CA TRP A 100 -3.12 3.68 -12.68
C TRP A 100 -3.13 4.74 -11.59
N VAL A 101 -2.69 5.92 -11.94
CA VAL A 101 -2.57 7.06 -11.01
C VAL A 101 -3.54 8.14 -11.43
N VAL A 102 -4.51 8.43 -10.56
CA VAL A 102 -5.44 9.55 -10.73
C VAL A 102 -4.86 10.74 -9.99
N THR A 103 -4.64 11.82 -10.70
CA THR A 103 -4.26 13.11 -10.13
C THR A 103 -5.44 14.08 -10.17
N ALA A 104 -5.30 15.26 -9.60
CA ALA A 104 -6.32 16.30 -9.69
C ALA A 104 -6.56 16.82 -11.13
N LYS A 105 -5.67 16.49 -12.10
CA LYS A 105 -5.74 17.05 -13.47
C LYS A 105 -5.72 15.99 -14.57
N GLU A 106 -5.37 14.75 -14.27
CA GLU A 106 -5.24 13.69 -15.28
C GLU A 106 -5.30 12.30 -14.68
N VAL A 107 -5.46 11.29 -15.53
CA VAL A 107 -5.18 9.89 -15.23
C VAL A 107 -3.95 9.49 -16.02
N VAL A 108 -3.00 8.83 -15.38
CA VAL A 108 -1.81 8.29 -16.05
C VAL A 108 -1.59 6.82 -15.70
N ILE A 109 -1.01 6.09 -16.63
CA ILE A 109 -0.43 4.77 -16.37
C ILE A 109 1.05 4.98 -16.09
N PHE A 110 1.44 4.72 -14.85
CA PHE A 110 2.83 4.83 -14.37
C PHE A 110 3.49 3.45 -14.35
N ASN A 111 4.69 3.36 -14.92
CA ASN A 111 5.51 2.15 -14.85
C ASN A 111 6.50 2.28 -13.68
N PRO A 112 6.36 1.51 -12.59
CA PRO A 112 7.21 1.62 -11.41
C PRO A 112 8.66 1.18 -11.65
N VAL A 113 8.91 0.38 -12.69
CA VAL A 113 10.26 -0.11 -13.06
C VAL A 113 11.04 0.96 -13.80
N THR A 114 10.42 1.55 -14.84
CA THR A 114 11.08 2.58 -15.68
C THR A 114 10.91 3.99 -15.15
N GLY A 115 9.89 4.23 -14.31
CA GLY A 115 9.51 5.55 -13.82
C GLY A 115 8.81 6.42 -14.88
N GLN A 116 8.40 5.84 -16.01
CA GLN A 116 7.73 6.55 -17.08
C GLN A 116 6.21 6.57 -16.89
N THR A 117 5.57 7.58 -17.46
CA THR A 117 4.10 7.73 -17.47
C THR A 117 3.57 7.78 -18.89
N VAL A 118 2.35 7.29 -19.06
CA VAL A 118 1.54 7.45 -20.27
C VAL A 118 0.20 8.07 -19.84
N SER A 119 -0.14 9.23 -20.41
CA SER A 119 -1.40 9.91 -20.12
C SER A 119 -2.57 9.17 -20.73
N VAL A 120 -3.64 9.03 -19.95
CA VAL A 120 -4.91 8.45 -20.39
C VAL A 120 -5.86 9.60 -20.73
N ASN A 121 -6.45 9.55 -21.94
CA ASN A 121 -7.43 10.54 -22.34
C ASN A 121 -8.67 10.43 -21.46
N THR A 122 -8.86 11.40 -20.57
CA THR A 122 -9.94 11.41 -19.60
C THR A 122 -10.60 12.78 -19.60
N ASP A 123 -11.94 12.81 -19.55
CA ASP A 123 -12.68 14.07 -19.41
C ASP A 123 -12.33 14.74 -18.07
N PRO A 124 -11.80 15.97 -18.07
CA PRO A 124 -11.43 16.67 -16.84
C PRO A 124 -12.59 16.85 -15.84
N GLN A 125 -13.84 16.85 -16.32
CA GLN A 125 -15.02 17.04 -15.46
C GLN A 125 -15.30 15.85 -14.53
N ILE A 126 -14.77 14.67 -14.86
CA ILE A 126 -14.99 13.45 -14.07
C ILE A 126 -13.86 13.18 -13.08
N LEU A 127 -12.67 13.77 -13.22
CA LEU A 127 -11.49 13.45 -12.43
C LEU A 127 -11.75 13.50 -10.92
N ASN A 128 -12.35 14.58 -10.43
CA ASN A 128 -12.65 14.74 -9.00
C ASN A 128 -13.83 13.86 -8.52
N LYS A 129 -14.53 13.21 -9.45
CA LYS A 129 -15.64 12.29 -9.18
C LYS A 129 -15.18 10.84 -9.12
N ILE A 130 -13.99 10.53 -9.61
CA ILE A 130 -13.42 9.16 -9.56
C ILE A 130 -13.20 8.79 -8.10
N LYS A 131 -13.91 7.78 -7.64
CA LYS A 131 -13.78 7.24 -6.26
C LYS A 131 -13.02 5.92 -6.22
N SER A 132 -13.02 5.20 -7.33
CA SER A 132 -12.33 3.92 -7.47
C SER A 132 -12.07 3.62 -8.94
N ILE A 133 -11.07 2.80 -9.21
CA ILE A 133 -10.79 2.19 -10.50
C ILE A 133 -10.87 0.67 -10.30
N LEU A 134 -11.56 -0.01 -11.21
CA LEU A 134 -11.60 -1.46 -11.24
C LEU A 134 -10.92 -1.92 -12.53
N ILE A 135 -9.82 -2.67 -12.39
CA ILE A 135 -9.09 -3.22 -13.53
C ILE A 135 -9.54 -4.66 -13.72
N THR A 136 -10.16 -4.96 -14.87
CA THR A 136 -10.65 -6.30 -15.19
C THR A 136 -9.51 -7.19 -15.68
N GLN A 137 -9.72 -8.53 -15.67
CA GLN A 137 -8.75 -9.49 -16.20
C GLN A 137 -8.41 -9.30 -17.68
N LYS A 138 -9.29 -8.60 -18.45
CA LYS A 138 -9.05 -8.26 -19.85
C LYS A 138 -8.27 -6.96 -20.03
N GLY A 139 -7.92 -6.26 -18.96
CA GLY A 139 -7.25 -4.96 -19.00
C GLY A 139 -8.18 -3.78 -19.33
N ASP A 140 -9.48 -4.01 -19.36
CA ASP A 140 -10.48 -2.93 -19.52
C ASP A 140 -10.65 -2.21 -18.16
N VAL A 141 -10.92 -0.91 -18.20
CA VAL A 141 -11.07 -0.02 -17.04
C VAL A 141 -12.47 0.58 -16.99
#